data_1608122e22493f4c55c6710d5aea8241
#
_entry.id   1608122e22493f4c55c6710d5aea8241
#
_cell.length_a   1.000
_cell.length_b   1.000
_cell.length_c   1.000
_cell.angle_alpha   90.00
_cell.angle_beta   90.00
_cell.angle_gamma   90.00
#
_symmetry.space_group_name_H-M   'P 1'
#
loop_
_entity.id
_entity.type
_entity.pdbx_description
1 polymer ?
#
loop_
_entity_poly.entity_id
_entity_poly.type
_entity_poly.pdbx_seq_one_letter_code
_entity_poly.pdbx_strand_id
1 'polypeptide(L)'
;YTTLFRSEPIIPADLSFVTGGDSGKLLSFIPEESQSFVNSVITVLAWFICCCIVFFIIDGRRSFIYCSWKRPFASIKNFTGTLTRIVAAIASIALLCSYSWNLSIPGSWAYSFAGSLGYTPSLFDTKIDAQTNGPVTTFLSLAKTKVIEKPKDYNRDTMTQIAEKYSQQAISINNNRQNDLTDSTVVMILSETFSDPTRIPGISFSTDPIPNIHAIKDTTTSGLMLSSGYGGGTANMEYQALTGLSLSIFDDSLIIPFQQLVPNQKNPYAFNQIWNNRYGADGSDAVHPYYQSMYLRNVDYKKFGFSHLRTLDSTPSIKHKDTIDYSPYVSDEEAYKNIIDLIEKQKHPQFLQLSTMQNHMPYTNWYIDNEFVGADTSTGLSADEYQNLETYTKGLNLTDQATASFLDELNQIDKPITVIFYGDHLPSIYSTADQDTENHVALHETDYFIWSNSASASSGTKLDASNTAFTSPNYFMSLAANHMNAKVSPYLALLTQLLEQIPAASRIATETGGISSGDTTYLDMSGNQISKKSLSKDAKQLLRDYELVQYDMTAGKGYLNNTDFTKVQ
;
A
#
# COMPACT_ATOMS: atom_id res chain seq x y z
N TYR A 1 -8.46 -24.90 -4.11
CA TYR A 1 -8.08 -24.64 -5.51
C TYR A 1 -7.11 -23.46 -5.61
N THR A 2 -7.52 -22.26 -5.17
CA THR A 2 -6.68 -21.05 -5.23
C THR A 2 -5.38 -21.20 -4.46
N THR A 3 -5.38 -21.77 -3.26
CA THR A 3 -4.19 -22.03 -2.46
C THR A 3 -3.21 -23.04 -3.07
N LEU A 4 -3.68 -23.98 -3.88
CA LEU A 4 -2.82 -25.00 -4.50
C LEU A 4 -2.20 -24.57 -5.84
N PHE A 5 -2.91 -23.75 -6.63
CA PHE A 5 -2.49 -23.40 -8.00
C PHE A 5 -2.12 -21.93 -8.17
N ARG A 6 -2.75 -21.02 -7.43
CA ARG A 6 -2.40 -19.59 -7.43
C ARG A 6 -1.48 -19.21 -6.28
N SER A 7 -1.18 -20.16 -5.40
CA SER A 7 -0.44 -19.93 -4.14
C SER A 7 -1.07 -18.90 -3.20
N GLU A 8 -2.36 -18.56 -3.42
CA GLU A 8 -3.09 -17.55 -2.65
C GLU A 8 -4.47 -18.07 -2.21
N PRO A 9 -5.01 -17.62 -1.08
CA PRO A 9 -6.37 -17.95 -0.65
C PRO A 9 -7.41 -17.25 -1.52
N ILE A 10 -8.65 -17.77 -1.48
CA ILE A 10 -9.80 -17.05 -2.02
C ILE A 10 -10.05 -15.83 -1.12
N ILE A 11 -10.19 -14.66 -1.73
CA ILE A 11 -10.56 -13.42 -1.06
C ILE A 11 -11.93 -12.92 -1.57
N PRO A 12 -12.63 -12.03 -0.84
CA PRO A 12 -13.95 -11.53 -1.27
C PRO A 12 -13.95 -10.89 -2.66
N ALA A 13 -12.85 -10.28 -3.08
CA ALA A 13 -12.70 -9.72 -4.42
C ALA A 13 -12.85 -10.76 -5.54
N ASP A 14 -12.48 -12.01 -5.30
CA ASP A 14 -12.62 -13.11 -6.26
C ASP A 14 -14.09 -13.43 -6.58
N LEU A 15 -15.03 -13.07 -5.70
CA LEU A 15 -16.46 -13.24 -5.96
C LEU A 15 -16.95 -12.37 -7.12
N SER A 16 -16.26 -11.28 -7.44
CA SER A 16 -16.58 -10.45 -8.60
C SER A 16 -16.45 -11.20 -9.92
N PHE A 17 -15.56 -12.18 -10.01
CA PHE A 17 -15.41 -13.06 -11.17
C PHE A 17 -16.59 -14.03 -11.33
N VAL A 18 -17.21 -14.42 -10.22
CA VAL A 18 -18.38 -15.33 -10.23
C VAL A 18 -19.65 -14.57 -10.63
N THR A 19 -19.77 -13.31 -10.22
CA THR A 19 -20.97 -12.48 -10.42
C THR A 19 -20.93 -11.62 -11.69
N GLY A 20 -19.75 -11.45 -12.30
CA GLY A 20 -19.48 -10.52 -13.40
C GLY A 20 -19.79 -11.01 -14.83
N GLY A 21 -20.56 -12.08 -15.02
CA GLY A 21 -20.97 -12.57 -16.36
C GLY A 21 -19.92 -13.45 -17.07
N ASP A 22 -18.71 -13.56 -16.56
CA ASP A 22 -17.60 -14.38 -17.10
C ASP A 22 -17.42 -15.73 -16.33
N SER A 23 -18.47 -16.19 -15.66
CA SER A 23 -18.44 -17.42 -14.83
C SER A 23 -18.03 -18.69 -15.61
N GLY A 24 -18.22 -18.71 -16.94
CA GLY A 24 -17.74 -19.80 -17.81
C GLY A 24 -16.21 -19.85 -17.94
N LYS A 25 -15.51 -18.74 -17.70
CA LYS A 25 -14.05 -18.69 -17.78
C LYS A 25 -13.34 -19.13 -16.50
N LEU A 26 -14.04 -19.27 -15.37
CA LEU A 26 -13.45 -19.79 -14.13
C LEU A 26 -12.83 -21.18 -14.30
N LEU A 27 -13.44 -22.02 -15.13
CA LEU A 27 -12.93 -23.36 -15.43
C LEU A 27 -11.75 -23.34 -16.42
N SER A 28 -11.63 -22.30 -17.25
CA SER A 28 -10.50 -22.16 -18.20
C SER A 28 -9.19 -21.73 -17.52
N PHE A 29 -9.23 -21.27 -16.26
CA PHE A 29 -8.04 -21.01 -15.46
C PHE A 29 -7.47 -22.27 -14.78
N ILE A 30 -8.12 -23.42 -14.93
CA ILE A 30 -7.61 -24.69 -14.42
C ILE A 30 -6.63 -25.24 -15.46
N PRO A 31 -5.33 -25.39 -15.14
CA PRO A 31 -4.41 -26.07 -16.03
C PRO A 31 -4.95 -27.47 -16.37
N GLU A 32 -4.79 -27.92 -17.62
CA GLU A 32 -5.29 -29.24 -18.06
C GLU A 32 -4.77 -30.38 -17.18
N GLU A 33 -3.53 -30.25 -16.73
CA GLU A 33 -2.85 -31.18 -15.82
C GLU A 33 -3.55 -31.33 -14.46
N SER A 34 -4.27 -30.28 -14.02
CA SER A 34 -4.92 -30.21 -12.71
C SER A 34 -6.42 -30.53 -12.75
N GLN A 35 -6.99 -30.71 -13.94
CA GLN A 35 -8.42 -30.91 -14.13
C GLN A 35 -8.91 -32.23 -13.50
N SER A 36 -8.08 -33.27 -13.55
CA SER A 36 -8.38 -34.55 -12.90
C SER A 36 -8.45 -34.45 -11.37
N PHE A 37 -7.56 -33.65 -10.76
CA PHE A 37 -7.55 -33.38 -9.32
C PHE A 37 -8.78 -32.57 -8.89
N VAL A 38 -9.14 -31.52 -9.64
CA VAL A 38 -10.33 -30.70 -9.37
C VAL A 38 -11.60 -31.53 -9.45
N ASN A 39 -11.73 -32.40 -10.47
CA ASN A 39 -12.86 -33.31 -10.61
C ASN A 39 -12.93 -34.29 -9.43
N SER A 40 -11.80 -34.78 -8.94
CA SER A 40 -11.73 -35.63 -7.76
C SER A 40 -12.20 -34.93 -6.49
N VAL A 41 -11.78 -33.65 -6.28
CA VAL A 41 -12.22 -32.82 -5.15
C VAL A 41 -13.72 -32.55 -5.21
N ILE A 42 -14.26 -32.22 -6.39
CA ILE A 42 -15.72 -32.02 -6.59
C ILE A 42 -16.48 -33.31 -6.27
N THR A 43 -15.96 -34.43 -6.72
CA THR A 43 -16.57 -35.75 -6.48
C THR A 43 -16.58 -36.09 -4.98
N VAL A 44 -15.47 -35.88 -4.27
CA VAL A 44 -15.35 -36.09 -2.82
C VAL A 44 -16.33 -35.20 -2.05
N LEU A 45 -16.43 -33.91 -2.43
CA LEU A 45 -17.38 -32.97 -1.85
C LEU A 45 -18.84 -33.39 -2.08
N ALA A 46 -19.17 -33.83 -3.29
CA ALA A 46 -20.51 -34.34 -3.61
C ALA A 46 -20.83 -35.57 -2.78
N TRP A 47 -19.91 -36.52 -2.65
CA TRP A 47 -20.06 -37.69 -1.77
C TRP A 47 -20.20 -37.30 -0.29
N PHE A 48 -19.41 -36.35 0.19
CA PHE A 48 -19.52 -35.83 1.56
C PHE A 48 -20.89 -35.22 1.83
N ILE A 49 -21.41 -34.40 0.90
CA ILE A 49 -22.75 -33.80 1.00
C ILE A 49 -23.81 -34.91 0.98
N CYS A 50 -23.71 -35.92 0.09
CA CYS A 50 -24.61 -37.06 0.05
C CYS A 50 -24.57 -37.82 1.37
N CYS A 51 -23.40 -38.11 1.93
CA CYS A 51 -23.27 -38.76 3.23
C CYS A 51 -23.92 -37.93 4.35
N CYS A 52 -23.71 -36.61 4.39
CA CYS A 52 -24.36 -35.72 5.36
C CYS A 52 -25.90 -35.77 5.25
N ILE A 53 -26.44 -35.78 4.03
CA ILE A 53 -27.89 -35.92 3.78
C ILE A 53 -28.38 -37.27 4.27
N VAL A 54 -27.69 -38.37 3.95
CA VAL A 54 -28.03 -39.72 4.38
C VAL A 54 -28.00 -39.84 5.90
N PHE A 55 -26.93 -39.36 6.55
CA PHE A 55 -26.83 -39.30 8.01
C PHE A 55 -27.93 -38.44 8.63
N PHE A 56 -28.27 -37.31 8.02
CA PHE A 56 -29.38 -36.45 8.44
C PHE A 56 -30.75 -37.19 8.35
N ILE A 57 -30.92 -38.08 7.38
CA ILE A 57 -32.14 -38.86 7.19
C ILE A 57 -32.20 -40.08 8.13
N ILE A 58 -31.05 -40.76 8.33
CA ILE A 58 -30.93 -42.00 9.10
C ILE A 58 -30.79 -41.73 10.61
N ASP A 59 -30.17 -40.56 10.97
CA ASP A 59 -30.03 -40.17 12.37
C ASP A 59 -31.41 -40.09 13.02
N GLY A 60 -31.70 -41.06 13.86
CA GLY A 60 -33.01 -41.31 14.52
C GLY A 60 -33.42 -40.24 15.53
N ARG A 61 -32.84 -39.05 15.42
CA ARG A 61 -33.22 -37.73 15.98
C ARG A 61 -33.76 -37.75 17.39
N ARG A 62 -32.87 -37.91 18.29
CA ARG A 62 -33.10 -37.48 19.67
C ARG A 62 -32.91 -35.99 19.77
N SER A 63 -33.93 -35.18 19.50
CA SER A 63 -33.86 -33.75 19.71
C SER A 63 -34.30 -33.40 21.12
N PHE A 64 -33.53 -32.56 21.81
CA PHE A 64 -33.89 -32.04 23.15
C PHE A 64 -35.20 -31.23 23.14
N ILE A 65 -35.59 -30.72 21.98
CA ILE A 65 -36.80 -29.92 21.81
C ILE A 65 -37.76 -30.71 20.93
N TYR A 66 -38.90 -31.14 21.49
CA TYR A 66 -39.92 -31.85 20.76
C TYR A 66 -40.54 -30.94 19.69
N CYS A 67 -40.61 -31.41 18.45
CA CYS A 67 -41.21 -30.70 17.34
C CYS A 67 -41.77 -31.67 16.32
N SER A 68 -42.94 -31.39 15.79
CA SER A 68 -43.52 -32.08 14.65
C SER A 68 -43.69 -31.13 13.48
N TRP A 69 -42.78 -31.16 12.51
CA TRP A 69 -42.85 -30.34 11.30
C TRP A 69 -44.10 -30.62 10.44
N LYS A 70 -44.65 -31.83 10.51
CA LYS A 70 -45.86 -32.21 9.74
C LYS A 70 -47.15 -31.64 10.35
N ARG A 71 -47.17 -31.37 11.66
CA ARG A 71 -48.35 -30.84 12.38
C ARG A 71 -47.90 -29.84 13.46
N PRO A 72 -47.37 -28.69 13.07
CA PRO A 72 -46.77 -27.76 14.02
C PRO A 72 -47.80 -27.15 15.01
N PHE A 73 -49.06 -27.07 14.63
CA PHE A 73 -50.13 -26.49 15.43
C PHE A 73 -51.05 -27.52 16.10
N ALA A 74 -50.72 -28.81 16.05
CA ALA A 74 -51.58 -29.87 16.59
C ALA A 74 -51.66 -29.90 18.12
N SER A 75 -50.74 -29.27 18.83
CA SER A 75 -50.75 -29.08 20.28
C SER A 75 -49.86 -27.89 20.67
N ILE A 76 -50.09 -27.33 21.88
CA ILE A 76 -49.26 -26.27 22.44
C ILE A 76 -47.78 -26.67 22.49
N LYS A 77 -47.51 -27.94 22.86
CA LYS A 77 -46.16 -28.49 22.91
C LYS A 77 -45.47 -28.51 21.52
N ASN A 78 -46.21 -28.87 20.46
CA ASN A 78 -45.71 -28.82 19.09
C ASN A 78 -45.46 -27.39 18.62
N PHE A 79 -46.38 -26.48 18.93
CA PHE A 79 -46.27 -25.07 18.59
C PHE A 79 -45.05 -24.42 19.28
N THR A 80 -44.94 -24.56 20.59
CA THR A 80 -43.80 -24.00 21.34
C THR A 80 -42.47 -24.59 20.89
N GLY A 81 -42.38 -25.90 20.65
CA GLY A 81 -41.18 -26.55 20.14
C GLY A 81 -40.80 -26.07 18.73
N THR A 82 -41.78 -25.87 17.84
CA THR A 82 -41.53 -25.34 16.50
C THR A 82 -41.08 -23.88 16.57
N LEU A 83 -41.77 -23.06 17.38
CA LEU A 83 -41.40 -21.66 17.57
C LEU A 83 -39.99 -21.52 18.15
N THR A 84 -39.63 -22.28 19.18
CA THR A 84 -38.30 -22.28 19.78
C THR A 84 -37.21 -22.60 18.74
N ARG A 85 -37.46 -23.57 17.87
CA ARG A 85 -36.50 -23.93 16.80
C ARG A 85 -36.34 -22.83 15.75
N ILE A 86 -37.44 -22.21 15.34
CA ILE A 86 -37.39 -21.08 14.40
C ILE A 86 -36.63 -19.93 15.01
N VAL A 87 -36.95 -19.57 16.26
CA VAL A 87 -36.24 -18.48 16.97
C VAL A 87 -34.76 -18.83 17.13
N ALA A 88 -34.41 -20.04 17.54
CA ALA A 88 -33.02 -20.47 17.66
C ALA A 88 -32.30 -20.45 16.32
N ALA A 89 -32.94 -20.90 15.23
CA ALA A 89 -32.34 -20.83 13.90
C ALA A 89 -32.09 -19.37 13.44
N ILE A 90 -33.10 -18.51 13.62
CA ILE A 90 -32.95 -17.06 13.30
C ILE A 90 -31.86 -16.45 14.15
N ALA A 91 -31.81 -16.70 15.45
CA ALA A 91 -30.79 -16.18 16.35
C ALA A 91 -29.40 -16.69 15.96
N SER A 92 -29.26 -17.97 15.61
CA SER A 92 -27.97 -18.52 15.14
C SER A 92 -27.51 -17.90 13.84
N ILE A 93 -28.43 -17.71 12.87
CA ILE A 93 -28.11 -17.03 11.60
C ILE A 93 -27.73 -15.56 11.88
N ALA A 94 -28.49 -14.86 12.71
CA ALA A 94 -28.18 -13.47 13.07
C ALA A 94 -26.82 -13.34 13.77
N LEU A 95 -26.50 -14.27 14.68
CA LEU A 95 -25.19 -14.30 15.35
C LEU A 95 -24.05 -14.56 14.35
N LEU A 96 -24.23 -15.55 13.46
CA LEU A 96 -23.25 -15.87 12.42
C LEU A 96 -23.02 -14.68 11.46
N CYS A 97 -24.11 -14.05 11.02
CA CYS A 97 -24.03 -12.85 10.19
C CYS A 97 -23.36 -11.71 10.93
N SER A 98 -23.70 -11.48 12.20
CA SER A 98 -23.09 -10.46 13.04
C SER A 98 -21.58 -10.74 13.25
N TYR A 99 -21.21 -11.99 13.51
CA TYR A 99 -19.81 -12.38 13.65
C TYR A 99 -19.03 -12.14 12.35
N SER A 100 -19.53 -12.67 11.23
CA SER A 100 -18.89 -12.50 9.91
C SER A 100 -18.77 -11.03 9.52
N TRP A 101 -19.76 -10.21 9.88
CA TRP A 101 -19.79 -8.77 9.58
C TRP A 101 -18.81 -7.96 10.41
N ASN A 102 -18.52 -8.37 11.64
CA ASN A 102 -17.66 -7.62 12.56
C ASN A 102 -16.24 -8.18 12.65
N LEU A 103 -15.95 -9.36 12.08
CA LEU A 103 -14.62 -9.97 12.15
C LEU A 103 -13.55 -9.12 11.44
N SER A 104 -13.92 -8.41 10.38
CA SER A 104 -13.05 -7.51 9.63
C SER A 104 -12.80 -6.15 10.30
N ILE A 105 -13.43 -5.88 11.44
CA ILE A 105 -13.33 -4.58 12.12
C ILE A 105 -12.47 -4.75 13.38
N PRO A 106 -11.24 -4.21 13.40
CA PRO A 106 -10.39 -4.22 14.59
C PRO A 106 -11.10 -3.62 15.81
N GLY A 107 -10.92 -4.23 16.98
CA GLY A 107 -11.58 -3.79 18.23
C GLY A 107 -13.06 -4.17 18.37
N SER A 108 -13.68 -4.77 17.35
CA SER A 108 -15.06 -5.28 17.46
C SER A 108 -15.15 -6.48 18.39
N TRP A 109 -16.39 -6.81 18.84
CA TRP A 109 -16.61 -8.00 19.65
C TRP A 109 -16.18 -9.32 18.96
N ALA A 110 -16.42 -9.42 17.64
CA ALA A 110 -16.06 -10.60 16.85
C ALA A 110 -14.54 -10.72 16.66
N TYR A 111 -13.86 -9.61 16.40
CA TYR A 111 -12.40 -9.55 16.31
C TYR A 111 -11.73 -9.93 17.63
N SER A 112 -12.20 -9.34 18.75
CA SER A 112 -11.69 -9.65 20.10
C SER A 112 -11.98 -11.09 20.51
N PHE A 113 -13.17 -11.62 20.18
CA PHE A 113 -13.51 -13.02 20.43
C PHE A 113 -12.63 -13.97 19.60
N ALA A 114 -12.43 -13.68 18.31
CA ALA A 114 -11.52 -14.47 17.47
C ALA A 114 -10.08 -14.44 18.01
N GLY A 115 -9.60 -13.28 18.43
CA GLY A 115 -8.29 -13.11 19.08
C GLY A 115 -8.14 -13.97 20.34
N SER A 116 -9.19 -14.06 21.17
CA SER A 116 -9.19 -14.94 22.35
C SER A 116 -9.11 -16.45 22.01
N LEU A 117 -9.43 -16.79 20.76
CA LEU A 117 -9.33 -18.16 20.22
C LEU A 117 -8.06 -18.40 19.39
N GLY A 118 -7.12 -17.42 19.36
CA GLY A 118 -5.86 -17.55 18.67
C GLY A 118 -5.84 -16.94 17.26
N TYR A 119 -6.82 -16.13 16.88
CA TYR A 119 -6.76 -15.39 15.64
C TYR A 119 -5.67 -14.32 15.70
N THR A 120 -4.69 -14.43 14.80
CA THR A 120 -3.52 -13.54 14.71
C THR A 120 -3.32 -13.14 13.25
N PRO A 121 -4.01 -12.09 12.77
CA PRO A 121 -3.84 -11.64 11.40
C PRO A 121 -2.47 -11.01 11.20
N SER A 122 -1.76 -11.39 10.15
CA SER A 122 -0.50 -10.78 9.74
C SER A 122 -0.71 -9.42 9.09
N LEU A 123 -1.85 -9.24 8.43
CA LEU A 123 -2.27 -8.05 7.70
C LEU A 123 -1.36 -7.66 6.51
N PHE A 124 -0.29 -8.38 6.24
CA PHE A 124 0.62 -8.10 5.12
C PHE A 124 0.64 -9.21 4.07
N ASP A 125 0.29 -10.46 4.42
CA ASP A 125 0.26 -11.58 3.48
C ASP A 125 -0.96 -12.47 3.72
N THR A 126 -1.89 -12.48 2.76
CA THR A 126 -3.11 -13.27 2.81
C THR A 126 -2.85 -14.78 2.81
N LYS A 127 -1.71 -15.22 2.25
CA LYS A 127 -1.29 -16.62 2.26
C LYS A 127 -0.87 -17.05 3.66
N ILE A 128 -0.06 -16.23 4.34
CA ILE A 128 0.34 -16.47 5.74
C ILE A 128 -0.91 -16.44 6.62
N ASP A 129 -1.80 -15.48 6.43
CA ASP A 129 -3.06 -15.41 7.16
C ASP A 129 -3.93 -16.65 6.97
N ALA A 130 -4.03 -17.17 5.74
CA ALA A 130 -4.79 -18.37 5.47
C ALA A 130 -4.15 -19.65 6.07
N GLN A 131 -2.81 -19.69 6.14
CA GLN A 131 -2.08 -20.78 6.77
C GLN A 131 -2.22 -20.76 8.30
N THR A 132 -2.18 -19.57 8.90
CA THR A 132 -2.23 -19.37 10.36
C THR A 132 -3.65 -19.41 10.90
N ASN A 133 -4.58 -18.71 10.25
CA ASN A 133 -5.95 -18.49 10.75
C ASN A 133 -7.01 -19.32 10.02
N GLY A 134 -6.61 -20.00 8.95
CA GLY A 134 -7.50 -20.74 8.07
C GLY A 134 -8.18 -19.87 7.00
N PRO A 135 -8.43 -20.44 5.79
CA PRO A 135 -8.89 -19.68 4.62
C PRO A 135 -10.28 -19.04 4.81
N VAL A 136 -11.16 -19.66 5.60
CA VAL A 136 -12.51 -19.10 5.88
C VAL A 136 -12.41 -17.87 6.77
N THR A 137 -11.57 -17.91 7.79
CA THR A 137 -11.35 -16.77 8.69
C THR A 137 -10.73 -15.60 7.93
N THR A 138 -9.70 -15.88 7.12
CA THR A 138 -9.04 -14.87 6.27
C THR A 138 -10.04 -14.25 5.28
N PHE A 139 -10.87 -15.08 4.61
CA PHE A 139 -11.93 -14.58 3.73
C PHE A 139 -12.90 -13.64 4.47
N LEU A 140 -13.36 -14.03 5.66
CA LEU A 140 -14.31 -13.23 6.44
C LEU A 140 -13.67 -11.94 6.99
N SER A 141 -12.39 -11.97 7.35
CA SER A 141 -11.67 -10.78 7.83
C SER A 141 -11.47 -9.70 6.75
N LEU A 142 -11.52 -10.09 5.48
CA LEU A 142 -11.43 -9.17 4.33
C LEU A 142 -12.83 -8.82 3.75
N ALA A 143 -13.91 -9.42 4.25
CA ALA A 143 -15.23 -9.36 3.60
C ALA A 143 -15.90 -7.99 3.70
N LYS A 144 -15.54 -7.20 4.69
CA LYS A 144 -16.13 -5.86 4.88
C LYS A 144 -15.11 -4.88 5.41
N THR A 145 -14.90 -3.83 4.66
CA THR A 145 -14.14 -2.66 5.09
C THR A 145 -14.99 -1.42 4.80
N LYS A 146 -15.11 -0.53 5.77
CA LYS A 146 -15.63 0.80 5.52
C LYS A 146 -14.49 1.62 4.93
N VAL A 147 -14.60 1.99 3.66
CA VAL A 147 -13.51 2.69 2.96
C VAL A 147 -13.39 4.12 3.46
N ILE A 148 -14.50 4.86 3.47
CA ILE A 148 -14.56 6.27 3.85
C ILE A 148 -16.02 6.65 4.11
N GLU A 149 -16.28 7.55 5.04
CA GLU A 149 -17.62 8.05 5.27
C GLU A 149 -18.08 8.95 4.11
N LYS A 150 -19.33 8.72 3.65
CA LYS A 150 -19.88 9.53 2.56
C LYS A 150 -19.97 10.99 2.96
N PRO A 151 -19.27 11.91 2.28
CA PRO A 151 -19.38 13.34 2.53
C PRO A 151 -20.78 13.86 2.26
N LYS A 152 -21.28 14.77 3.13
CA LYS A 152 -22.67 15.30 3.07
C LYS A 152 -23.02 15.90 1.72
N ASP A 153 -22.06 16.62 1.11
CA ASP A 153 -22.28 17.37 -0.13
C ASP A 153 -21.94 16.54 -1.39
N TYR A 154 -21.68 15.23 -1.24
CA TYR A 154 -21.33 14.39 -2.35
C TYR A 154 -22.52 14.14 -3.28
N ASN A 155 -22.50 14.75 -4.45
CA ASN A 155 -23.45 14.58 -5.55
C ASN A 155 -22.77 14.94 -6.88
N ARG A 156 -23.46 14.69 -8.01
CA ARG A 156 -22.92 14.94 -9.35
C ARG A 156 -22.55 16.42 -9.57
N ASP A 157 -23.42 17.34 -9.16
CA ASP A 157 -23.23 18.76 -9.43
C ASP A 157 -22.01 19.29 -8.66
N THR A 158 -21.84 18.90 -7.41
CA THR A 158 -20.64 19.23 -6.61
C THR A 158 -19.37 18.68 -7.27
N MET A 159 -19.39 17.43 -7.73
CA MET A 159 -18.22 16.84 -8.39
C MET A 159 -17.91 17.50 -9.75
N THR A 160 -18.93 17.94 -10.49
CA THR A 160 -18.75 18.73 -11.70
C THR A 160 -18.10 20.08 -11.41
N GLN A 161 -18.56 20.79 -10.38
CA GLN A 161 -17.96 22.06 -9.94
C GLN A 161 -16.50 21.89 -9.51
N ILE A 162 -16.18 20.80 -8.81
CA ILE A 162 -14.80 20.47 -8.42
C ILE A 162 -13.95 20.22 -9.68
N ALA A 163 -14.44 19.45 -10.65
CA ALA A 163 -13.73 19.19 -11.90
C ALA A 163 -13.45 20.49 -12.67
N GLU A 164 -14.43 21.37 -12.79
CA GLU A 164 -14.29 22.69 -13.42
C GLU A 164 -13.31 23.59 -12.68
N LYS A 165 -13.41 23.68 -11.34
CA LYS A 165 -12.50 24.47 -10.50
C LYS A 165 -11.06 24.08 -10.73
N TYR A 166 -10.73 22.78 -10.64
CA TYR A 166 -9.36 22.33 -10.76
C TYR A 166 -8.87 22.24 -12.21
N SER A 167 -9.77 22.18 -13.21
CA SER A 167 -9.40 22.40 -14.61
C SER A 167 -8.89 23.82 -14.83
N GLN A 168 -9.55 24.84 -14.27
CA GLN A 168 -9.07 26.22 -14.36
C GLN A 168 -7.74 26.41 -13.60
N GLN A 169 -7.57 25.77 -12.46
CA GLN A 169 -6.29 25.79 -11.73
C GLN A 169 -5.16 25.11 -12.54
N ALA A 170 -5.44 23.95 -13.15
CA ALA A 170 -4.47 23.29 -14.03
C ALA A 170 -4.05 24.18 -15.19
N ILE A 171 -5.00 24.85 -15.86
CA ILE A 171 -4.72 25.80 -16.95
C ILE A 171 -3.80 26.94 -16.41
N SER A 172 -4.12 27.50 -15.24
CA SER A 172 -3.29 28.57 -14.64
C SER A 172 -1.86 28.11 -14.36
N ILE A 173 -1.67 26.92 -13.80
CA ILE A 173 -0.35 26.32 -13.56
C ILE A 173 0.35 26.05 -14.90
N ASN A 174 -0.34 25.43 -15.85
CA ASN A 174 0.22 24.97 -17.13
C ASN A 174 0.66 26.13 -18.04
N ASN A 175 0.10 27.33 -17.88
CA ASN A 175 0.57 28.54 -18.58
C ASN A 175 2.04 28.88 -18.28
N ASN A 176 2.57 28.42 -17.13
CA ASN A 176 3.94 28.63 -16.71
C ASN A 176 4.81 27.37 -16.81
N ARG A 177 4.28 26.26 -17.33
CA ARG A 177 4.96 24.97 -17.46
C ARG A 177 5.34 24.69 -18.91
N GLN A 178 6.53 24.15 -19.12
CA GLN A 178 7.10 23.96 -20.46
C GLN A 178 7.11 22.50 -20.89
N ASN A 179 7.19 21.55 -19.96
CA ASN A 179 7.41 20.15 -20.24
C ASN A 179 6.12 19.34 -20.02
N ASP A 180 6.04 18.15 -20.59
CA ASP A 180 5.05 17.15 -20.24
C ASP A 180 5.69 16.09 -19.32
N LEU A 181 4.93 15.55 -18.35
CA LEU A 181 5.42 14.47 -17.47
C LEU A 181 5.92 13.27 -18.28
N THR A 182 5.27 12.98 -19.39
CA THR A 182 5.57 11.85 -20.26
C THR A 182 6.79 12.06 -21.18
N ASP A 183 7.44 13.21 -21.13
CA ASP A 183 8.68 13.46 -21.88
C ASP A 183 9.90 12.79 -21.19
N SER A 184 9.75 12.38 -19.95
CA SER A 184 10.77 11.69 -19.16
C SER A 184 10.31 10.32 -18.68
N THR A 185 11.21 9.36 -18.60
CA THR A 185 11.01 8.17 -17.79
C THR A 185 11.04 8.58 -16.32
N VAL A 186 9.97 8.29 -15.60
CA VAL A 186 9.92 8.51 -14.15
C VAL A 186 10.13 7.17 -13.46
N VAL A 187 11.16 7.09 -12.63
CA VAL A 187 11.45 5.93 -11.77
C VAL A 187 11.05 6.31 -10.35
N MET A 188 9.99 5.71 -9.84
CA MET A 188 9.54 5.88 -8.46
C MET A 188 10.10 4.74 -7.63
N ILE A 189 11.00 5.05 -6.70
CA ILE A 189 11.70 4.08 -5.85
C ILE A 189 11.21 4.22 -4.42
N LEU A 190 10.51 3.20 -3.95
CA LEU A 190 10.30 2.95 -2.54
C LEU A 190 11.50 2.15 -2.04
N SER A 191 12.34 2.78 -1.24
CA SER A 191 13.47 2.13 -0.59
C SER A 191 13.00 1.56 0.75
N GLU A 192 12.96 0.25 0.82
CA GLU A 192 12.48 -0.50 1.99
C GLU A 192 13.22 -0.10 3.26
N THR A 193 12.47 0.31 4.26
CA THR A 193 12.95 0.67 5.60
C THR A 193 14.12 1.65 5.55
N PHE A 194 14.06 2.67 4.68
CA PHE A 194 15.15 3.65 4.53
C PHE A 194 14.83 4.95 5.28
N SER A 195 15.72 5.32 6.19
CA SER A 195 15.73 6.62 6.87
C SER A 195 17.13 6.93 7.36
N ASP A 196 17.46 8.22 7.49
CA ASP A 196 18.72 8.64 8.11
C ASP A 196 18.68 8.35 9.63
N PRO A 197 19.49 7.40 10.13
CA PRO A 197 19.46 7.03 11.54
C PRO A 197 20.03 8.12 12.45
N THR A 198 20.80 9.06 11.91
CA THR A 198 21.41 10.15 12.69
C THR A 198 20.38 11.20 13.15
N ARG A 199 19.19 11.20 12.57
CA ARG A 199 18.07 12.08 12.98
C ARG A 199 17.29 11.54 14.18
N ILE A 200 17.51 10.28 14.57
CA ILE A 200 16.79 9.68 15.67
C ILE A 200 17.35 10.17 16.99
N PRO A 201 16.52 10.72 17.89
CA PRO A 201 16.98 11.19 19.19
C PRO A 201 17.75 10.12 19.98
N GLY A 202 18.94 10.46 20.42
CA GLY A 202 19.81 9.54 21.17
C GLY A 202 20.70 8.63 20.31
N ILE A 203 20.56 8.65 18.99
CA ILE A 203 21.39 7.88 18.05
C ILE A 203 22.50 8.75 17.47
N SER A 204 23.73 8.25 17.47
CA SER A 204 24.89 8.94 16.89
C SER A 204 25.95 7.96 16.42
N PHE A 205 26.71 8.33 15.40
CA PHE A 205 27.76 7.52 14.79
C PHE A 205 29.06 8.31 14.70
N SER A 206 30.20 7.62 14.72
CA SER A 206 31.53 8.19 14.47
C SER A 206 31.77 8.51 12.99
N THR A 207 31.02 7.89 12.10
CA THR A 207 31.10 8.05 10.63
C THR A 207 29.69 8.18 10.08
N ASP A 208 29.51 9.08 9.10
CA ASP A 208 28.23 9.25 8.41
C ASP A 208 27.83 7.96 7.69
N PRO A 209 26.65 7.37 7.98
CA PRO A 209 26.20 6.14 7.34
C PRO A 209 25.79 6.29 5.87
N ILE A 210 25.32 7.49 5.47
CA ILE A 210 24.73 7.74 4.14
C ILE A 210 25.27 9.01 3.47
N PRO A 211 26.62 9.16 3.33
CA PRO A 211 27.23 10.39 2.86
C PRO A 211 26.87 10.76 1.43
N ASN A 212 26.63 9.76 0.55
CA ASN A 212 26.28 10.03 -0.84
C ASN A 212 24.84 10.57 -0.95
N ILE A 213 23.89 9.99 -0.23
CA ILE A 213 22.50 10.48 -0.22
C ILE A 213 22.43 11.88 0.40
N HIS A 214 23.21 12.18 1.44
CA HIS A 214 23.33 13.56 1.95
C HIS A 214 23.81 14.52 0.85
N ALA A 215 24.87 14.18 0.11
CA ALA A 215 25.37 14.98 -0.99
C ALA A 215 24.36 15.15 -2.14
N ILE A 216 23.59 14.08 -2.47
CA ILE A 216 22.52 14.14 -3.46
C ILE A 216 21.41 15.10 -2.98
N LYS A 217 20.95 14.99 -1.74
CA LYS A 217 19.93 15.87 -1.15
C LYS A 217 20.36 17.32 -1.12
N ASP A 218 21.64 17.59 -0.94
CA ASP A 218 22.20 18.95 -0.96
C ASP A 218 22.15 19.60 -2.34
N THR A 219 22.10 18.84 -3.41
CA THR A 219 22.18 19.33 -4.79
C THR A 219 20.91 19.19 -5.60
N THR A 220 19.88 18.51 -5.07
CA THR A 220 18.62 18.28 -5.77
C THR A 220 17.41 18.58 -4.89
N THR A 221 16.19 18.48 -5.45
CA THR A 221 14.94 18.62 -4.71
C THR A 221 14.83 17.51 -3.65
N SER A 222 14.71 17.87 -2.38
CA SER A 222 14.74 16.90 -1.29
C SER A 222 14.03 17.41 -0.03
N GLY A 223 13.82 16.52 0.92
CA GLY A 223 13.21 16.82 2.22
C GLY A 223 12.94 15.57 3.03
N LEU A 224 11.95 15.66 3.91
CA LEU A 224 11.45 14.59 4.75
C LEU A 224 10.00 14.23 4.37
N MET A 225 9.68 12.96 4.43
CA MET A 225 8.34 12.45 4.20
C MET A 225 7.75 11.97 5.54
N LEU A 226 6.55 12.43 5.88
CA LEU A 226 5.80 11.93 7.03
C LEU A 226 5.13 10.61 6.66
N SER A 227 5.70 9.51 7.13
CA SER A 227 5.17 8.16 6.94
C SER A 227 4.01 7.88 7.90
N SER A 228 3.09 7.01 7.52
CA SER A 228 2.11 6.43 8.44
C SER A 228 2.62 5.14 9.11
N GLY A 229 3.77 4.60 8.66
CA GLY A 229 4.35 3.36 9.14
C GLY A 229 5.50 3.57 10.12
N TYR A 230 5.63 2.64 11.08
CA TYR A 230 6.79 2.44 11.92
C TYR A 230 6.99 0.93 12.12
N GLY A 231 8.13 0.41 11.67
CA GLY A 231 8.37 -1.03 11.67
C GLY A 231 7.48 -1.84 10.72
N GLY A 232 6.83 -1.17 9.76
CA GLY A 232 5.96 -1.79 8.77
C GLY A 232 5.01 -0.79 8.11
N GLY A 233 4.23 -1.27 7.13
CA GLY A 233 3.26 -0.44 6.42
C GLY A 233 3.69 -0.04 5.01
N THR A 234 4.70 -0.68 4.43
CA THR A 234 5.27 -0.42 3.10
C THR A 234 4.19 -0.22 2.02
N ALA A 235 3.23 -1.15 1.93
CA ALA A 235 2.15 -1.05 0.93
C ALA A 235 1.28 0.20 1.07
N ASN A 236 1.21 0.78 2.27
CA ASN A 236 0.46 2.00 2.52
C ASN A 236 1.15 3.24 1.94
N MET A 237 2.49 3.31 2.05
CA MET A 237 3.28 4.36 1.41
C MET A 237 3.25 4.22 -0.11
N GLU A 238 3.41 3.00 -0.59
CA GLU A 238 3.34 2.65 -2.01
C GLU A 238 1.99 3.03 -2.64
N TYR A 239 0.87 2.68 -1.99
CA TYR A 239 -0.46 3.05 -2.43
C TYR A 239 -0.65 4.57 -2.53
N GLN A 240 -0.25 5.31 -1.49
CA GLN A 240 -0.38 6.77 -1.47
C GLN A 240 0.47 7.42 -2.58
N ALA A 241 1.71 6.99 -2.75
CA ALA A 241 2.62 7.51 -3.77
C ALA A 241 2.11 7.23 -5.19
N LEU A 242 1.58 6.03 -5.44
CA LEU A 242 1.06 5.64 -6.75
C LEU A 242 -0.27 6.32 -7.10
N THR A 243 -1.12 6.60 -6.12
CA THR A 243 -2.50 7.07 -6.39
C THR A 243 -2.73 8.54 -6.10
N GLY A 244 -1.90 9.15 -5.26
CA GLY A 244 -2.14 10.49 -4.74
C GLY A 244 -3.24 10.56 -3.68
N LEU A 245 -3.78 9.42 -3.22
CA LEU A 245 -4.81 9.35 -2.18
C LEU A 245 -4.17 9.20 -0.81
N SER A 246 -4.76 9.79 0.22
CA SER A 246 -4.19 9.80 1.57
C SER A 246 -4.90 8.84 2.52
N LEU A 247 -4.12 8.08 3.29
CA LEU A 247 -4.66 7.25 4.38
C LEU A 247 -5.33 8.08 5.46
N SER A 248 -4.94 9.33 5.64
CA SER A 248 -5.51 10.22 6.66
C SER A 248 -6.99 10.53 6.48
N ILE A 249 -7.55 10.25 5.30
CA ILE A 249 -8.95 10.50 4.95
C ILE A 249 -9.79 9.22 5.00
N PHE A 250 -9.19 8.06 4.88
CA PHE A 250 -9.92 6.79 4.95
C PHE A 250 -10.46 6.51 6.35
N ASP A 251 -11.43 5.63 6.45
CA ASP A 251 -11.95 5.10 7.71
C ASP A 251 -10.86 4.27 8.42
N ASP A 252 -10.86 4.24 9.74
CA ASP A 252 -9.85 3.53 10.54
C ASP A 252 -9.87 2.01 10.31
N SER A 253 -10.97 1.46 9.81
CA SER A 253 -11.05 0.03 9.43
C SER A 253 -10.37 -0.28 8.09
N LEU A 254 -10.01 0.73 7.29
CA LEU A 254 -9.19 0.56 6.09
C LEU A 254 -7.71 0.70 6.46
N ILE A 255 -7.09 -0.42 6.74
CA ILE A 255 -5.72 -0.51 7.23
C ILE A 255 -4.73 -0.64 6.09
N ILE A 256 -5.02 -1.53 5.11
CA ILE A 256 -4.16 -1.80 3.96
C ILE A 256 -4.99 -1.74 2.67
N PRO A 257 -4.94 -0.62 1.94
CA PRO A 257 -5.68 -0.45 0.69
C PRO A 257 -5.44 -1.55 -0.34
N PHE A 258 -4.21 -2.06 -0.46
CA PHE A 258 -3.87 -3.14 -1.38
C PHE A 258 -4.63 -4.45 -1.09
N GLN A 259 -4.99 -4.71 0.15
CA GLN A 259 -5.77 -5.90 0.49
C GLN A 259 -7.28 -5.65 0.57
N GLN A 260 -7.67 -4.45 1.04
CA GLN A 260 -9.04 -4.17 1.43
C GLN A 260 -9.82 -3.34 0.40
N LEU A 261 -9.13 -2.54 -0.42
CA LEU A 261 -9.75 -1.59 -1.34
C LEU A 261 -9.49 -1.93 -2.81
N VAL A 262 -8.23 -1.91 -3.25
CA VAL A 262 -7.86 -2.04 -4.66
C VAL A 262 -8.38 -3.32 -5.31
N PRO A 263 -8.31 -4.52 -4.66
CA PRO A 263 -8.86 -5.74 -5.22
C PRO A 263 -10.36 -5.66 -5.52
N ASN A 264 -11.10 -4.83 -4.79
CA ASN A 264 -12.55 -4.65 -4.93
C ASN A 264 -12.94 -3.53 -5.90
N GLN A 265 -12.01 -2.67 -6.30
CA GLN A 265 -12.28 -1.60 -7.27
C GLN A 265 -12.30 -2.15 -8.70
N LYS A 266 -13.16 -1.58 -9.55
CA LYS A 266 -13.24 -1.98 -10.97
C LYS A 266 -12.07 -1.42 -11.78
N ASN A 267 -11.80 -0.14 -11.66
CA ASN A 267 -10.77 0.59 -12.39
C ASN A 267 -10.13 1.61 -11.43
N PRO A 268 -9.25 1.20 -10.53
CA PRO A 268 -8.54 2.12 -9.65
C PRO A 268 -7.61 3.01 -10.48
N TYR A 269 -7.51 4.28 -10.10
CA TYR A 269 -6.56 5.20 -10.71
C TYR A 269 -5.19 5.09 -10.04
N ALA A 270 -4.13 5.17 -10.86
CA ALA A 270 -2.75 5.39 -10.42
C ALA A 270 -1.99 6.20 -11.47
N PHE A 271 -0.94 6.90 -11.06
CA PHE A 271 -0.21 7.86 -11.91
C PHE A 271 0.49 7.24 -13.11
N ASN A 272 0.86 5.96 -13.07
CA ASN A 272 1.40 5.24 -14.23
C ASN A 272 0.47 5.31 -15.46
N GLN A 273 -0.84 5.50 -15.25
CA GLN A 273 -1.82 5.60 -16.33
C GLN A 273 -1.61 6.86 -17.18
N ILE A 274 -0.88 7.87 -16.71
CA ILE A 274 -0.49 9.06 -17.50
C ILE A 274 0.39 8.61 -18.68
N TRP A 275 1.39 7.75 -18.40
CA TRP A 275 2.26 7.18 -19.45
C TRP A 275 1.52 6.14 -20.30
N ASN A 276 0.68 5.32 -19.71
CA ASN A 276 -0.14 4.36 -20.46
C ASN A 276 -1.08 5.05 -21.45
N ASN A 277 -1.64 6.21 -21.10
CA ASN A 277 -2.47 6.99 -22.00
C ASN A 277 -1.68 7.53 -23.20
N ARG A 278 -0.39 7.79 -23.03
CA ARG A 278 0.49 8.31 -24.10
C ARG A 278 1.10 7.20 -24.96
N TYR A 279 1.55 6.10 -24.32
CA TYR A 279 2.39 5.08 -24.96
C TYR A 279 1.73 3.69 -25.00
N GLY A 280 0.49 3.56 -24.53
CA GLY A 280 -0.22 2.28 -24.47
C GLY A 280 0.19 1.41 -23.29
N ALA A 281 -0.06 0.12 -23.38
CA ALA A 281 0.19 -0.82 -22.28
C ALA A 281 1.64 -0.84 -21.81
N ASP A 282 2.60 -0.62 -22.71
CA ASP A 282 4.03 -0.63 -22.40
C ASP A 282 4.52 0.69 -21.75
N GLY A 283 3.62 1.63 -21.48
CA GLY A 283 3.92 2.90 -20.82
C GLY A 283 4.37 2.76 -19.37
N SER A 284 4.13 1.63 -18.72
CA SER A 284 4.58 1.39 -17.33
C SER A 284 4.94 -0.05 -17.04
N ASP A 285 5.94 -0.25 -16.17
CA ASP A 285 6.39 -1.56 -15.68
C ASP A 285 6.78 -1.44 -14.19
N ALA A 286 6.83 -2.56 -13.47
CA ALA A 286 7.14 -2.56 -12.04
C ALA A 286 8.08 -3.70 -11.65
N VAL A 287 8.93 -3.43 -10.66
CA VAL A 287 9.90 -4.37 -10.10
C VAL A 287 9.71 -4.44 -8.59
N HIS A 288 9.61 -5.66 -8.06
CA HIS A 288 9.65 -5.93 -6.63
C HIS A 288 10.49 -7.21 -6.40
N PRO A 289 11.71 -7.10 -5.86
CA PRO A 289 12.63 -8.23 -5.72
C PRO A 289 12.26 -9.15 -4.55
N TYR A 290 10.99 -9.51 -4.48
CA TYR A 290 10.41 -10.46 -3.53
C TYR A 290 9.27 -11.26 -4.19
N TYR A 291 8.34 -11.83 -3.42
CA TYR A 291 7.21 -12.60 -3.95
C TYR A 291 6.03 -11.70 -4.33
N GLN A 292 5.41 -11.99 -5.48
CA GLN A 292 4.31 -11.19 -6.03
C GLN A 292 3.04 -11.20 -5.17
N SER A 293 2.86 -12.23 -4.32
CA SER A 293 1.70 -12.38 -3.44
C SER A 293 1.71 -11.38 -2.27
N MET A 294 2.89 -10.87 -1.91
CA MET A 294 3.01 -9.96 -0.79
C MET A 294 2.17 -8.70 -1.03
N TYR A 295 1.24 -8.41 -0.11
CA TYR A 295 0.23 -7.35 -0.20
C TYR A 295 -0.72 -7.46 -1.42
N LEU A 296 -0.84 -8.62 -2.07
CA LEU A 296 -1.63 -8.81 -3.30
C LEU A 296 -1.15 -7.95 -4.50
N ARG A 297 0.14 -7.60 -4.54
CA ARG A 297 0.69 -6.75 -5.61
C ARG A 297 0.41 -7.30 -7.01
N ASN A 298 0.43 -8.63 -7.20
CA ASN A 298 0.08 -9.27 -8.47
C ASN A 298 -1.36 -8.95 -8.96
N VAL A 299 -2.29 -8.70 -8.04
CA VAL A 299 -3.67 -8.28 -8.35
C VAL A 299 -3.71 -6.78 -8.60
N ASP A 300 -3.11 -6.00 -7.70
CA ASP A 300 -3.25 -4.56 -7.65
C ASP A 300 -2.52 -3.86 -8.79
N TYR A 301 -1.29 -4.26 -9.09
CA TYR A 301 -0.54 -3.69 -10.20
C TYR A 301 -1.18 -3.96 -11.55
N LYS A 302 -1.78 -5.13 -11.72
CA LYS A 302 -2.60 -5.42 -12.90
C LYS A 302 -3.82 -4.49 -13.00
N LYS A 303 -4.47 -4.19 -11.87
CA LYS A 303 -5.63 -3.27 -11.83
C LYS A 303 -5.22 -1.82 -12.07
N PHE A 304 -4.04 -1.40 -11.61
CA PHE A 304 -3.47 -0.09 -11.92
C PHE A 304 -3.03 0.02 -13.39
N GLY A 305 -2.94 -1.09 -14.11
CA GLY A 305 -2.61 -1.11 -15.53
C GLY A 305 -1.12 -1.15 -15.84
N PHE A 306 -0.29 -1.61 -14.92
CA PHE A 306 1.10 -1.93 -15.23
C PHE A 306 1.15 -3.10 -16.22
N SER A 307 2.08 -3.06 -17.20
CA SER A 307 2.24 -4.14 -18.18
C SER A 307 2.77 -5.40 -17.52
N HIS A 308 3.68 -5.26 -16.57
CA HIS A 308 4.21 -6.36 -15.77
C HIS A 308 4.48 -5.90 -14.35
N LEU A 309 4.39 -6.84 -13.41
CA LEU A 309 5.03 -6.80 -12.11
C LEU A 309 6.12 -7.90 -12.13
N ARG A 310 7.39 -7.50 -12.09
CA ARG A 310 8.54 -8.40 -12.11
C ARG A 310 9.01 -8.69 -10.70
N THR A 311 8.96 -9.95 -10.32
CA THR A 311 9.26 -10.42 -8.98
C THR A 311 10.15 -11.67 -9.06
N LEU A 312 10.47 -12.29 -7.92
CA LEU A 312 11.20 -13.55 -7.87
C LEU A 312 10.43 -14.71 -8.54
N ASP A 313 9.09 -14.67 -8.48
CA ASP A 313 8.19 -15.77 -8.88
C ASP A 313 7.19 -15.39 -9.98
N SER A 314 7.26 -14.18 -10.54
CA SER A 314 6.39 -13.74 -11.64
C SER A 314 6.88 -14.23 -13.01
N THR A 315 6.03 -14.05 -14.03
CA THR A 315 6.41 -14.25 -15.45
C THR A 315 6.07 -12.98 -16.23
N PRO A 316 7.06 -12.24 -16.75
CA PRO A 316 8.50 -12.43 -16.59
C PRO A 316 8.97 -12.13 -15.16
N SER A 317 10.03 -12.83 -14.70
CA SER A 317 10.67 -12.59 -13.41
C SER A 317 11.77 -11.53 -13.51
N ILE A 318 12.28 -11.08 -12.35
CA ILE A 318 13.53 -10.30 -12.29
C ILE A 318 14.71 -11.16 -12.76
N LYS A 319 15.73 -10.50 -13.32
CA LYS A 319 16.96 -11.15 -13.77
C LYS A 319 18.06 -11.05 -12.73
N HIS A 320 18.26 -9.86 -12.21
CA HIS A 320 19.27 -9.51 -11.22
C HIS A 320 18.67 -9.72 -9.84
N LYS A 321 19.25 -10.64 -9.04
CA LYS A 321 18.63 -11.11 -7.79
C LYS A 321 19.63 -11.62 -6.75
N ASP A 322 20.89 -11.24 -6.89
CA ASP A 322 21.91 -11.64 -5.93
C ASP A 322 21.71 -10.94 -4.59
N THR A 323 22.08 -11.63 -3.53
CA THR A 323 22.04 -11.15 -2.15
C THR A 323 23.45 -10.80 -1.68
N ILE A 324 23.57 -10.05 -0.59
CA ILE A 324 24.86 -9.72 0.02
C ILE A 324 25.08 -10.62 1.22
N ASP A 325 26.20 -11.35 1.23
CA ASP A 325 26.62 -12.23 2.33
C ASP A 325 25.50 -13.16 2.84
N TYR A 326 25.05 -12.98 4.08
CA TYR A 326 23.98 -13.78 4.69
C TYR A 326 22.61 -13.10 4.65
N SER A 327 22.48 -11.94 3.98
CA SER A 327 21.18 -11.29 3.84
C SER A 327 20.22 -12.19 3.06
N PRO A 328 18.97 -12.38 3.52
CA PRO A 328 17.99 -13.17 2.78
C PRO A 328 17.33 -12.40 1.62
N TYR A 329 17.65 -11.13 1.46
CA TYR A 329 17.02 -10.23 0.52
C TYR A 329 17.93 -9.88 -0.64
N VAL A 330 17.32 -9.69 -1.82
CA VAL A 330 18.00 -9.17 -3.00
C VAL A 330 18.53 -7.78 -2.71
N SER A 331 19.78 -7.52 -3.12
CA SER A 331 20.41 -6.23 -2.89
C SER A 331 19.76 -5.10 -3.71
N ASP A 332 19.88 -3.86 -3.21
CA ASP A 332 19.40 -2.68 -3.94
C ASP A 332 20.17 -2.48 -5.24
N GLU A 333 21.46 -2.80 -5.27
CA GLU A 333 22.26 -2.81 -6.50
C GLU A 333 21.63 -3.71 -7.58
N GLU A 334 21.25 -4.94 -7.24
CA GLU A 334 20.60 -5.86 -8.16
C GLU A 334 19.19 -5.38 -8.54
N ALA A 335 18.44 -4.80 -7.60
CA ALA A 335 17.15 -4.20 -7.87
C ALA A 335 17.27 -3.06 -8.91
N TYR A 336 18.27 -2.21 -8.79
CA TYR A 336 18.55 -1.11 -9.72
C TYR A 336 18.98 -1.60 -11.10
N LYS A 337 19.78 -2.65 -11.20
CA LYS A 337 20.13 -3.27 -12.50
C LYS A 337 18.90 -3.73 -13.28
N ASN A 338 17.86 -4.25 -12.60
CA ASN A 338 16.59 -4.58 -13.26
C ASN A 338 15.89 -3.34 -13.84
N ILE A 339 15.97 -2.19 -13.18
CA ILE A 339 15.42 -0.92 -13.67
C ILE A 339 16.20 -0.41 -14.89
N ILE A 340 17.53 -0.46 -14.83
CA ILE A 340 18.41 -0.07 -15.96
C ILE A 340 18.07 -0.89 -17.20
N ASP A 341 17.96 -2.23 -17.06
CA ASP A 341 17.56 -3.13 -18.16
C ASP A 341 16.22 -2.70 -18.82
N LEU A 342 15.24 -2.24 -18.03
CA LEU A 342 13.95 -1.79 -18.54
C LEU A 342 14.09 -0.46 -19.30
N ILE A 343 14.84 0.48 -18.76
CA ILE A 343 15.09 1.80 -19.39
C ILE A 343 15.83 1.62 -20.73
N GLU A 344 16.86 0.80 -20.75
CA GLU A 344 17.67 0.57 -21.96
C GLU A 344 16.86 -0.08 -23.07
N LYS A 345 16.05 -1.06 -22.71
CA LYS A 345 15.23 -1.84 -23.65
C LYS A 345 14.13 -1.02 -24.32
N GLN A 346 13.53 -0.05 -23.60
CA GLN A 346 12.36 0.69 -24.09
C GLN A 346 12.80 1.91 -24.90
N LYS A 347 12.06 2.20 -25.99
CA LYS A 347 12.35 3.32 -26.88
C LYS A 347 11.68 4.62 -26.49
N HIS A 348 10.60 4.55 -25.73
CA HIS A 348 9.85 5.72 -25.25
C HIS A 348 9.95 5.83 -23.74
N PRO A 349 9.68 7.00 -23.17
CA PRO A 349 9.61 7.17 -21.72
C PRO A 349 8.57 6.24 -21.07
N GLN A 350 8.82 5.85 -19.82
CA GLN A 350 7.98 4.96 -19.03
C GLN A 350 7.77 5.50 -17.61
N PHE A 351 6.74 5.03 -16.96
CA PHE A 351 6.65 5.06 -15.50
C PHE A 351 7.12 3.72 -14.94
N LEU A 352 8.17 3.74 -14.16
CA LEU A 352 8.74 2.55 -13.52
C LEU A 352 8.59 2.63 -12.02
N GLN A 353 7.94 1.64 -11.41
CA GLN A 353 7.86 1.49 -9.96
C GLN A 353 8.89 0.46 -9.50
N LEU A 354 9.68 0.81 -8.49
CA LEU A 354 10.53 -0.14 -7.76
C LEU A 354 10.21 -0.08 -6.29
N SER A 355 9.94 -1.23 -5.68
CA SER A 355 9.87 -1.38 -4.23
C SER A 355 10.96 -2.37 -3.81
N THR A 356 12.03 -1.89 -3.14
CA THR A 356 13.20 -2.71 -2.79
C THR A 356 12.96 -3.61 -1.57
N MET A 357 13.95 -4.39 -1.15
CA MET A 357 13.83 -5.32 -0.02
C MET A 357 15.06 -5.39 0.87
N GLN A 358 16.22 -4.82 0.47
CA GLN A 358 17.52 -5.05 1.12
C GLN A 358 17.49 -4.80 2.64
N ASN A 359 16.83 -3.72 3.06
CA ASN A 359 16.83 -3.28 4.47
C ASN A 359 15.63 -3.80 5.27
N HIS A 360 14.89 -4.78 4.76
CA HIS A 360 13.76 -5.37 5.49
C HIS A 360 14.26 -6.21 6.69
N MET A 361 13.58 -6.11 7.84
CA MET A 361 13.89 -6.90 9.05
C MET A 361 13.82 -8.43 8.79
N PRO A 362 14.36 -9.30 9.67
CA PRO A 362 15.08 -9.02 10.93
C PRO A 362 16.57 -8.72 10.69
N TYR A 363 17.20 -7.96 11.59
CA TYR A 363 18.62 -7.58 11.48
C TYR A 363 19.51 -8.50 12.30
N THR A 364 20.05 -9.57 11.68
CA THR A 364 20.75 -10.65 12.38
C THR A 364 22.19 -10.88 11.90
N ASN A 365 23.03 -9.84 11.97
CA ASN A 365 24.45 -9.91 11.58
C ASN A 365 24.65 -10.48 10.17
N TRP A 366 23.97 -9.93 9.17
CA TRP A 366 24.02 -10.43 7.79
C TRP A 366 25.35 -10.21 7.10
N TYR A 367 26.05 -9.13 7.45
CA TYR A 367 27.21 -8.65 6.69
C TYR A 367 28.52 -9.09 7.33
N ILE A 368 29.43 -9.69 6.52
CA ILE A 368 30.73 -10.19 6.97
C ILE A 368 31.65 -9.02 7.34
N ASP A 369 31.74 -8.03 6.46
CA ASP A 369 32.54 -6.83 6.65
C ASP A 369 31.62 -5.64 7.03
N ASN A 370 31.39 -5.46 8.32
CA ASN A 370 30.56 -4.39 8.84
C ASN A 370 31.39 -3.39 9.65
N GLU A 371 31.73 -2.27 9.02
CA GLU A 371 32.48 -1.15 9.64
C GLU A 371 31.68 -0.39 10.70
N PHE A 372 30.39 -0.63 10.81
CA PHE A 372 29.52 0.00 11.82
C PHE A 372 29.47 -0.78 13.14
N VAL A 373 30.09 -1.95 13.22
CA VAL A 373 30.26 -2.66 14.49
C VAL A 373 31.13 -1.82 15.43
N GLY A 374 30.52 -1.37 16.53
CA GLY A 374 31.16 -0.47 17.49
C GLY A 374 31.38 0.98 17.00
N ALA A 375 30.86 1.35 15.82
CA ALA A 375 30.89 2.73 15.32
C ALA A 375 29.78 3.61 15.91
N ASP A 376 28.76 3.00 16.49
CA ASP A 376 27.69 3.67 17.22
C ASP A 376 28.25 4.33 18.48
N THR A 377 28.07 5.64 18.58
CA THR A 377 28.48 6.45 19.75
C THR A 377 27.30 6.78 20.66
N SER A 378 26.12 6.23 20.38
CA SER A 378 24.91 6.38 21.20
C SER A 378 25.15 5.83 22.61
N THR A 379 24.37 6.30 23.56
CA THR A 379 24.44 5.86 24.95
C THR A 379 23.07 5.48 25.47
N GLY A 380 23.02 4.44 26.29
CA GLY A 380 21.78 4.05 26.97
C GLY A 380 20.88 3.09 26.18
N LEU A 381 21.33 2.60 25.04
CA LEU A 381 20.60 1.59 24.26
C LEU A 381 20.75 0.20 24.90
N SER A 382 19.78 -0.68 24.66
CA SER A 382 19.87 -2.10 24.99
C SER A 382 20.86 -2.82 24.05
N ALA A 383 21.32 -4.02 24.45
CA ALA A 383 22.21 -4.83 23.63
C ALA A 383 21.57 -5.22 22.28
N ASP A 384 20.26 -5.48 22.29
CA ASP A 384 19.51 -5.83 21.08
C ASP A 384 19.37 -4.62 20.14
N GLU A 385 19.19 -3.40 20.67
CA GLU A 385 19.17 -2.18 19.88
C GLU A 385 20.52 -1.95 19.19
N TYR A 386 21.63 -2.08 19.91
CA TYR A 386 22.97 -1.96 19.32
C TYR A 386 23.18 -2.97 18.18
N GLN A 387 22.85 -4.24 18.39
CA GLN A 387 23.03 -5.28 17.38
C GLN A 387 22.19 -5.04 16.14
N ASN A 388 20.91 -4.68 16.31
CA ASN A 388 20.02 -4.37 15.22
C ASN A 388 20.50 -3.13 14.45
N LEU A 389 20.92 -2.09 15.18
CA LEU A 389 21.39 -0.83 14.62
C LEU A 389 22.66 -1.01 13.78
N GLU A 390 23.64 -1.80 14.24
CA GLU A 390 24.85 -2.11 13.48
C GLU A 390 24.54 -2.78 12.13
N THR A 391 23.66 -3.77 12.11
CA THR A 391 23.27 -4.48 10.89
C THR A 391 22.46 -3.57 9.97
N TYR A 392 21.48 -2.84 10.51
CA TYR A 392 20.65 -1.91 9.76
C TYR A 392 21.49 -0.79 9.12
N THR A 393 22.39 -0.18 9.88
CA THR A 393 23.25 0.91 9.42
C THR A 393 24.17 0.46 8.27
N LYS A 394 24.71 -0.76 8.34
CA LYS A 394 25.46 -1.34 7.23
C LYS A 394 24.60 -1.51 5.98
N GLY A 395 23.36 -1.98 6.14
CA GLY A 395 22.40 -2.07 5.05
C GLY A 395 22.12 -0.71 4.41
N LEU A 396 21.91 0.33 5.21
CA LEU A 396 21.73 1.71 4.73
C LEU A 396 22.96 2.22 3.96
N ASN A 397 24.16 1.93 4.45
CA ASN A 397 25.40 2.33 3.77
C ASN A 397 25.55 1.63 2.42
N LEU A 398 25.17 0.37 2.31
CA LEU A 398 25.14 -0.35 1.04
C LEU A 398 24.08 0.23 0.07
N THR A 399 22.89 0.59 0.57
CA THR A 399 21.89 1.32 -0.21
C THR A 399 22.40 2.67 -0.69
N ASP A 400 23.09 3.42 0.17
CA ASP A 400 23.70 4.72 -0.15
C ASP A 400 24.68 4.61 -1.32
N GLN A 401 25.61 3.65 -1.26
CA GLN A 401 26.59 3.39 -2.32
C GLN A 401 25.92 2.91 -3.61
N ALA A 402 24.97 1.99 -3.52
CA ALA A 402 24.23 1.48 -4.66
C ALA A 402 23.42 2.58 -5.35
N THR A 403 22.78 3.46 -4.56
CA THR A 403 22.00 4.59 -5.09
C THR A 403 22.88 5.60 -5.82
N ALA A 404 24.04 5.96 -5.27
CA ALA A 404 24.99 6.84 -5.95
C ALA A 404 25.44 6.25 -7.29
N SER A 405 25.86 4.97 -7.29
CA SER A 405 26.26 4.26 -8.51
C SER A 405 25.14 4.18 -9.55
N PHE A 406 23.91 3.91 -9.10
CA PHE A 406 22.74 3.89 -9.96
C PHE A 406 22.45 5.24 -10.64
N LEU A 407 22.51 6.35 -9.90
CA LEU A 407 22.33 7.68 -10.48
C LEU A 407 23.45 8.04 -11.46
N ASP A 408 24.69 7.63 -11.17
CA ASP A 408 25.82 7.81 -12.07
C ASP A 408 25.63 7.03 -13.39
N GLU A 409 25.13 5.79 -13.33
CA GLU A 409 24.80 4.99 -14.52
C GLU A 409 23.65 5.62 -15.31
N LEU A 410 22.58 6.05 -14.65
CA LEU A 410 21.46 6.75 -15.28
C LEU A 410 21.91 8.05 -15.97
N ASN A 411 22.93 8.71 -15.45
CA ASN A 411 23.49 9.93 -16.03
C ASN A 411 24.25 9.68 -17.33
N GLN A 412 24.64 8.46 -17.63
CA GLN A 412 25.26 8.05 -18.89
C GLN A 412 24.23 7.68 -19.97
N ILE A 413 22.96 7.53 -19.61
CA ILE A 413 21.89 7.15 -20.54
C ILE A 413 21.36 8.41 -21.23
N ASP A 414 21.44 8.44 -22.58
CA ASP A 414 20.94 9.55 -23.41
C ASP A 414 19.41 9.47 -23.61
N LYS A 415 18.69 9.42 -22.50
CA LYS A 415 17.21 9.47 -22.41
C LYS A 415 16.84 10.30 -21.19
N PRO A 416 15.82 11.16 -21.25
CA PRO A 416 15.36 11.90 -20.07
C PRO A 416 14.85 10.96 -18.99
N ILE A 417 15.44 11.04 -17.78
CA ILE A 417 15.09 10.20 -16.64
C ILE A 417 14.97 11.08 -15.39
N THR A 418 13.89 10.89 -14.65
CA THR A 418 13.66 11.52 -13.35
C THR A 418 13.43 10.45 -12.31
N VAL A 419 14.15 10.48 -11.22
CA VAL A 419 14.05 9.54 -10.09
C VAL A 419 13.35 10.24 -8.93
N ILE A 420 12.33 9.59 -8.39
CA ILE A 420 11.71 9.90 -7.11
C ILE A 420 12.14 8.80 -6.16
N PHE A 421 13.00 9.10 -5.21
CA PHE A 421 13.47 8.16 -4.18
C PHE A 421 12.85 8.55 -2.84
N TYR A 422 12.30 7.58 -2.11
CA TYR A 422 11.80 7.79 -0.76
C TYR A 422 11.90 6.52 0.08
N GLY A 423 12.23 6.68 1.36
CA GLY A 423 12.08 5.61 2.34
C GLY A 423 10.62 5.46 2.76
N ASP A 424 10.16 4.26 2.98
CA ASP A 424 8.75 4.02 3.33
C ASP A 424 8.44 4.24 4.81
N HIS A 425 9.24 3.69 5.71
CA HIS A 425 9.12 3.84 7.15
C HIS A 425 10.45 3.55 7.86
N LEU A 426 10.55 3.89 9.14
CA LEU A 426 11.66 3.49 9.99
C LEU A 426 11.48 2.04 10.47
N PRO A 427 12.59 1.33 10.78
CA PRO A 427 12.52 0.03 11.46
C PRO A 427 12.10 0.21 12.92
N SER A 428 11.39 -0.77 13.48
CA SER A 428 11.00 -0.78 14.89
C SER A 428 12.13 -1.23 15.84
N ILE A 429 13.34 -0.71 15.62
CA ILE A 429 14.52 -1.04 16.43
C ILE A 429 14.88 0.03 17.47
N TYR A 430 14.21 1.16 17.47
CA TYR A 430 14.50 2.32 18.32
C TYR A 430 13.65 2.32 19.60
N SER A 431 13.67 1.20 20.35
CA SER A 431 12.80 1.01 21.50
C SER A 431 13.03 2.04 22.62
N THR A 432 14.27 2.55 22.77
CA THR A 432 14.59 3.60 23.75
C THR A 432 14.01 4.95 23.33
N ALA A 433 14.12 5.33 22.06
CA ALA A 433 13.54 6.57 21.54
C ALA A 433 12.00 6.54 21.52
N ASP A 434 11.40 5.37 21.26
CA ASP A 434 9.96 5.16 21.19
C ASP A 434 9.25 5.28 22.54
N GLN A 435 9.99 5.20 23.67
CA GLN A 435 9.43 5.43 25.01
C GLN A 435 9.02 6.88 25.25
N ASP A 436 9.57 7.82 24.49
CA ASP A 436 9.22 9.23 24.58
C ASP A 436 8.26 9.61 23.44
N THR A 437 7.04 9.94 23.80
CA THR A 437 5.99 10.33 22.84
C THR A 437 6.32 11.60 22.03
N GLU A 438 7.25 12.42 22.51
CA GLU A 438 7.74 13.58 21.75
C GLU A 438 8.54 13.17 20.51
N ASN A 439 9.09 11.97 20.49
CA ASN A 439 9.82 11.42 19.36
C ASN A 439 8.92 10.80 18.28
N HIS A 440 7.62 10.67 18.51
CA HIS A 440 6.72 9.97 17.57
C HIS A 440 6.74 10.54 16.16
N VAL A 441 6.87 11.85 15.99
CA VAL A 441 6.99 12.45 14.64
C VAL A 441 8.32 12.07 14.01
N ALA A 442 9.43 12.22 14.72
CA ALA A 442 10.76 11.87 14.23
C ALA A 442 10.87 10.39 13.82
N LEU A 443 10.20 9.50 14.56
CA LEU A 443 10.13 8.06 14.26
C LEU A 443 9.24 7.72 13.05
N HIS A 444 8.55 8.71 12.47
CA HIS A 444 7.74 8.57 11.26
C HIS A 444 8.25 9.44 10.10
N GLU A 445 9.44 10.02 10.22
CA GLU A 445 10.04 10.84 9.17
C GLU A 445 11.09 10.05 8.40
N THR A 446 10.86 9.86 7.10
CA THR A 446 11.81 9.24 6.19
C THR A 446 12.40 10.25 5.23
N ASP A 447 13.47 9.87 4.55
CA ASP A 447 14.16 10.73 3.61
C ASP A 447 13.62 10.57 2.20
N TYR A 448 13.54 11.66 1.44
CA TYR A 448 13.25 11.63 0.01
C TYR A 448 14.09 12.60 -0.78
N PHE A 449 14.26 12.32 -2.08
CA PHE A 449 14.77 13.26 -3.07
C PHE A 449 14.13 13.02 -4.45
N ILE A 450 14.17 14.06 -5.29
CA ILE A 450 13.78 13.99 -6.71
C ILE A 450 14.96 14.51 -7.53
N TRP A 451 15.49 13.64 -8.38
CA TRP A 451 16.69 13.90 -9.19
C TRP A 451 16.41 13.64 -10.66
N SER A 452 17.05 14.39 -11.54
CA SER A 452 16.96 14.20 -13.00
C SER A 452 18.35 14.11 -13.63
N ASN A 453 18.52 13.17 -14.57
CA ASN A 453 19.78 12.98 -15.27
C ASN A 453 20.12 14.12 -16.24
N SER A 454 21.33 14.11 -16.78
CA SER A 454 21.87 15.14 -17.68
C SER A 454 21.07 15.29 -18.99
N ALA A 455 20.39 14.25 -19.45
CA ALA A 455 19.53 14.26 -20.65
C ALA A 455 18.17 14.91 -20.41
N SER A 456 17.77 15.12 -19.15
CA SER A 456 16.47 15.69 -18.78
C SER A 456 16.50 17.22 -18.84
N ALA A 457 15.40 17.83 -19.27
CA ALA A 457 15.22 19.29 -19.20
C ALA A 457 15.24 19.82 -17.75
N SER A 458 14.99 18.98 -16.77
CA SER A 458 15.04 19.28 -15.32
C SER A 458 16.38 18.91 -14.66
N SER A 459 17.43 18.62 -15.43
CA SER A 459 18.75 18.34 -14.89
C SER A 459 19.24 19.50 -14.02
N GLY A 460 19.78 19.20 -12.84
CA GLY A 460 20.29 20.19 -11.88
C GLY A 460 19.20 21.02 -11.18
N THR A 461 17.92 20.68 -11.34
CA THR A 461 16.83 21.36 -10.62
C THR A 461 16.89 21.04 -9.13
N LYS A 462 16.85 22.10 -8.31
CA LYS A 462 16.63 22.04 -6.86
C LYS A 462 15.54 23.04 -6.50
N LEU A 463 14.38 22.57 -6.10
CA LEU A 463 13.31 23.41 -5.60
C LEU A 463 13.69 23.96 -4.21
N ASP A 464 13.16 25.13 -3.88
CA ASP A 464 13.39 25.77 -2.58
C ASP A 464 12.83 24.91 -1.43
N ALA A 465 13.59 24.80 -0.35
CA ALA A 465 13.20 24.01 0.83
C ALA A 465 11.90 24.52 1.48
N SER A 466 11.55 25.80 1.30
CA SER A 466 10.24 26.32 1.74
C SER A 466 9.03 25.65 1.07
N ASN A 467 9.25 24.87 0.01
CA ASN A 467 8.21 24.14 -0.72
C ASN A 467 8.43 22.62 -0.69
N THR A 468 9.53 22.12 -0.09
CA THR A 468 9.91 20.71 -0.20
C THR A 468 10.39 20.09 1.10
N ALA A 469 10.64 20.88 2.16
CA ALA A 469 11.24 20.40 3.39
C ALA A 469 10.44 19.23 4.03
N PHE A 470 9.11 19.29 3.95
CA PHE A 470 8.22 18.24 4.43
C PHE A 470 7.15 17.89 3.39
N THR A 471 6.83 16.60 3.29
CA THR A 471 5.78 16.09 2.40
C THR A 471 5.09 14.84 2.98
N SER A 472 4.03 14.40 2.32
CA SER A 472 3.42 13.07 2.47
C SER A 472 3.54 12.29 1.18
N PRO A 473 3.45 10.93 1.19
CA PRO A 473 3.65 10.11 0.00
C PRO A 473 2.72 10.48 -1.16
N ASN A 474 1.48 10.89 -0.86
CA ASN A 474 0.45 11.26 -1.85
C ASN A 474 0.79 12.49 -2.68
N TYR A 475 1.82 13.26 -2.33
CA TYR A 475 2.24 14.46 -3.05
C TYR A 475 3.44 14.27 -3.99
N PHE A 476 4.08 13.11 -4.01
CA PHE A 476 5.31 12.91 -4.79
C PHE A 476 5.16 13.23 -6.28
N MET A 477 4.04 12.88 -6.91
CA MET A 477 3.84 13.24 -8.32
C MET A 477 3.63 14.73 -8.55
N SER A 478 3.06 15.47 -7.59
CA SER A 478 2.99 16.94 -7.65
C SER A 478 4.36 17.58 -7.50
N LEU A 479 5.18 17.08 -6.56
CA LEU A 479 6.56 17.50 -6.39
C LEU A 479 7.41 17.23 -7.63
N ALA A 480 7.25 16.04 -8.23
CA ALA A 480 7.93 15.67 -9.46
C ALA A 480 7.51 16.57 -10.62
N ALA A 481 6.22 16.88 -10.77
CA ALA A 481 5.74 17.81 -11.78
C ALA A 481 6.32 19.22 -11.58
N ASN A 482 6.47 19.66 -10.33
CA ASN A 482 7.14 20.93 -10.02
C ASN A 482 8.64 20.88 -10.36
N HIS A 483 9.36 19.85 -9.96
CA HIS A 483 10.77 19.63 -10.25
C HIS A 483 11.03 19.58 -11.76
N MET A 484 10.19 18.88 -12.51
CA MET A 484 10.30 18.73 -13.97
C MET A 484 9.79 19.95 -14.74
N ASN A 485 9.23 20.96 -14.08
CA ASN A 485 8.50 22.06 -14.73
C ASN A 485 7.45 21.52 -15.72
N ALA A 486 6.76 20.44 -15.34
CA ALA A 486 5.84 19.72 -16.20
C ALA A 486 4.39 20.12 -15.95
N LYS A 487 3.58 20.07 -17.01
CA LYS A 487 2.15 20.33 -16.97
C LYS A 487 1.43 19.32 -16.09
N VAL A 488 0.33 19.75 -15.48
CA VAL A 488 -0.45 18.99 -14.52
C VAL A 488 -1.88 18.76 -14.99
N SER A 489 -2.47 17.65 -14.57
CA SER A 489 -3.90 17.41 -14.66
C SER A 489 -4.67 18.21 -13.59
N PRO A 490 -6.00 18.36 -13.71
CA PRO A 490 -6.82 18.92 -12.63
C PRO A 490 -6.59 18.25 -11.26
N TYR A 491 -6.41 16.92 -11.24
CA TYR A 491 -6.10 16.18 -10.03
C TYR A 491 -4.73 16.57 -9.44
N LEU A 492 -3.69 16.64 -10.27
CA LEU A 492 -2.37 17.09 -9.82
C LEU A 492 -2.39 18.57 -9.40
N ALA A 493 -3.22 19.42 -10.02
CA ALA A 493 -3.40 20.81 -9.58
C ALA A 493 -4.00 20.90 -8.17
N LEU A 494 -4.98 20.05 -7.85
CA LEU A 494 -5.51 19.93 -6.48
C LEU A 494 -4.40 19.51 -5.51
N LEU A 495 -3.63 18.48 -5.84
CA LEU A 495 -2.55 18.00 -4.97
C LEU A 495 -1.43 19.03 -4.81
N THR A 496 -1.12 19.81 -5.84
CA THR A 496 -0.15 20.93 -5.76
C THR A 496 -0.62 21.99 -4.75
N GLN A 497 -1.88 22.41 -4.83
CA GLN A 497 -2.42 23.39 -3.89
C GLN A 497 -2.51 22.85 -2.45
N LEU A 498 -2.82 21.55 -2.31
CA LEU A 498 -2.81 20.92 -0.99
C LEU A 498 -1.41 20.90 -0.38
N LEU A 499 -0.38 20.53 -1.15
CA LEU A 499 1.01 20.54 -0.71
C LEU A 499 1.44 21.92 -0.23
N GLU A 500 1.04 23.00 -0.93
CA GLU A 500 1.36 24.38 -0.55
C GLU A 500 0.70 24.80 0.79
N GLN A 501 -0.46 24.26 1.13
CA GLN A 501 -1.24 24.64 2.31
C GLN A 501 -1.15 23.63 3.46
N ILE A 502 -0.96 22.36 3.15
CA ILE A 502 -0.90 21.23 4.08
C ILE A 502 0.23 20.31 3.60
N PRO A 503 1.48 20.66 3.86
CA PRO A 503 2.64 19.96 3.32
C PRO A 503 2.68 18.48 3.66
N ALA A 504 2.36 18.13 4.91
CA ALA A 504 2.32 16.76 5.33
C ALA A 504 1.09 16.48 6.21
N ALA A 505 0.44 15.36 5.92
CA ALA A 505 -0.67 14.85 6.70
C ALA A 505 -0.64 13.32 6.71
N SER A 506 -0.52 12.71 7.89
CA SER A 506 -0.48 11.26 8.04
C SER A 506 -1.19 10.82 9.30
N ARG A 507 -1.76 9.62 9.28
CA ARG A 507 -2.04 8.89 10.50
C ARG A 507 -0.75 8.21 10.93
N ILE A 508 -0.16 8.64 12.00
CA ILE A 508 1.02 7.99 12.56
C ILE A 508 0.62 6.94 13.58
N ALA A 509 1.29 5.80 13.56
CA ALA A 509 1.05 4.73 14.51
C ALA A 509 1.45 5.18 15.91
N THR A 510 0.61 4.89 16.91
CA THR A 510 0.87 5.23 18.31
C THR A 510 1.49 4.09 19.11
N GLU A 511 1.64 2.90 18.50
CA GLU A 511 2.21 1.70 19.13
C GLU A 511 3.14 0.98 18.16
N THR A 512 4.23 0.42 18.67
CA THR A 512 5.26 -0.31 17.92
C THR A 512 4.65 -1.45 17.07
N GLY A 513 4.89 -1.44 15.78
CA GLY A 513 4.37 -2.45 14.86
C GLY A 513 2.87 -2.32 14.57
N GLY A 514 2.22 -1.29 15.09
CA GLY A 514 0.81 -1.00 14.86
C GLY A 514 0.58 -0.34 13.51
N ILE A 515 -0.42 -0.81 12.79
CA ILE A 515 -0.96 -0.10 11.65
C ILE A 515 -1.75 1.09 12.18
N SER A 516 -1.55 2.26 11.58
CA SER A 516 -2.04 3.53 12.09
C SER A 516 -3.52 3.51 12.46
N SER A 517 -3.82 3.51 13.74
CA SER A 517 -5.12 3.82 14.30
C SER A 517 -4.93 5.06 15.16
N GLY A 518 -5.23 6.24 14.67
CA GLY A 518 -5.04 7.45 15.45
C GLY A 518 -5.51 8.70 14.71
N ASP A 519 -5.48 9.82 15.42
CA ASP A 519 -5.75 11.13 14.85
C ASP A 519 -4.70 11.50 13.79
N THR A 520 -5.15 12.19 12.74
CA THR A 520 -4.25 12.68 11.70
C THR A 520 -3.30 13.75 12.25
N THR A 521 -2.00 13.51 12.10
CA THR A 521 -0.95 14.49 12.35
C THR A 521 -0.75 15.34 11.10
N TYR A 522 -0.72 16.66 11.26
CA TYR A 522 -0.43 17.63 10.20
C TYR A 522 0.86 18.36 10.55
N LEU A 523 1.75 18.53 9.57
CA LEU A 523 2.97 19.34 9.71
C LEU A 523 2.92 20.55 8.77
N ASP A 524 3.51 21.65 9.20
CA ASP A 524 3.88 22.75 8.32
C ASP A 524 5.24 22.50 7.62
N MET A 525 5.65 23.40 6.73
CA MET A 525 6.95 23.28 6.02
C MET A 525 8.19 23.43 6.92
N SER A 526 8.01 23.76 8.18
CA SER A 526 9.08 23.79 9.18
C SER A 526 9.09 22.54 10.07
N GLY A 527 8.22 21.56 9.80
CA GLY A 527 8.09 20.34 10.59
C GLY A 527 7.29 20.49 11.89
N ASN A 528 6.70 21.66 12.14
CA ASN A 528 5.90 21.84 13.33
C ASN A 528 4.53 21.19 13.19
N GLN A 529 4.08 20.50 14.24
CA GLN A 529 2.72 19.96 14.28
C GLN A 529 1.70 21.11 14.33
N ILE A 530 0.70 21.01 13.44
CA ILE A 530 -0.40 21.98 13.37
C ILE A 530 -1.73 21.26 13.60
N SER A 531 -2.66 21.95 14.28
CA SER A 531 -3.99 21.41 14.50
C SER A 531 -4.88 21.59 13.26
N LYS A 532 -5.70 20.59 12.91
CA LYS A 532 -6.75 20.75 11.87
C LYS A 532 -7.61 21.99 12.12
N LYS A 533 -7.82 22.39 13.39
CA LYS A 533 -8.60 23.58 13.75
C LYS A 533 -7.91 24.88 13.37
N SER A 534 -6.56 24.92 13.41
CA SER A 534 -5.76 26.11 13.09
C SER A 534 -5.52 26.29 11.59
N LEU A 535 -5.86 25.32 10.74
CA LEU A 535 -5.79 25.48 9.29
C LEU A 535 -6.60 26.70 8.82
N SER A 536 -6.08 27.38 7.79
CA SER A 536 -6.78 28.51 7.15
C SER A 536 -8.13 28.07 6.58
N LYS A 537 -9.00 29.03 6.27
CA LYS A 537 -10.28 28.73 5.62
C LYS A 537 -10.06 28.06 4.26
N ASP A 538 -9.05 28.50 3.52
CA ASP A 538 -8.74 27.98 2.19
C ASP A 538 -8.16 26.56 2.28
N ALA A 539 -7.26 26.31 3.23
CA ALA A 539 -6.74 24.96 3.49
C ALA A 539 -7.86 23.96 3.89
N LYS A 540 -8.81 24.40 4.72
CA LYS A 540 -9.97 23.58 5.07
C LYS A 540 -10.88 23.28 3.87
N GLN A 541 -11.04 24.23 2.96
CA GLN A 541 -11.80 24.01 1.73
C GLN A 541 -11.09 23.07 0.78
N LEU A 542 -9.76 23.22 0.62
CA LEU A 542 -8.93 22.29 -0.18
C LEU A 542 -9.02 20.85 0.38
N LEU A 543 -8.91 20.69 1.69
CA LEU A 543 -9.04 19.39 2.35
C LEU A 543 -10.43 18.80 2.12
N ARG A 544 -11.48 19.62 2.17
CA ARG A 544 -12.86 19.21 1.88
C ARG A 544 -13.03 18.75 0.45
N ASP A 545 -12.49 19.49 -0.52
CA ASP A 545 -12.53 19.12 -1.93
C ASP A 545 -11.78 17.79 -2.15
N TYR A 546 -10.64 17.62 -1.50
CA TYR A 546 -9.87 16.39 -1.57
C TYR A 546 -10.60 15.19 -0.95
N GLU A 547 -11.26 15.35 0.19
CA GLU A 547 -12.15 14.33 0.79
C GLU A 547 -13.23 13.89 -0.21
N LEU A 548 -13.86 14.83 -0.93
CA LEU A 548 -14.87 14.54 -1.96
C LEU A 548 -14.29 13.79 -3.15
N VAL A 549 -13.13 14.22 -3.64
CA VAL A 549 -12.40 13.57 -4.74
C VAL A 549 -12.01 12.15 -4.35
N GLN A 550 -11.40 11.97 -3.17
CA GLN A 550 -11.00 10.65 -2.69
C GLN A 550 -12.20 9.72 -2.50
N TYR A 551 -13.32 10.25 -1.97
CA TYR A 551 -14.56 9.48 -1.87
C TYR A 551 -15.06 9.06 -3.26
N ASP A 552 -15.10 9.97 -4.23
CA ASP A 552 -15.57 9.66 -5.60
C ASP A 552 -14.71 8.60 -6.29
N MET A 553 -13.37 8.70 -6.12
CA MET A 553 -12.40 7.78 -6.74
C MET A 553 -12.39 6.39 -6.08
N THR A 554 -12.90 6.24 -4.84
CA THR A 554 -12.78 4.98 -4.08
C THR A 554 -14.11 4.31 -3.77
N ALA A 555 -15.00 4.96 -3.03
CA ALA A 555 -16.27 4.43 -2.54
C ALA A 555 -17.49 5.08 -3.19
N GLY A 556 -17.29 6.12 -3.99
CA GLY A 556 -18.33 6.91 -4.62
C GLY A 556 -18.85 6.30 -5.91
N LYS A 557 -19.51 7.14 -6.70
CA LYS A 557 -20.10 6.76 -7.99
C LYS A 557 -19.16 6.98 -9.19
N GLY A 558 -17.95 7.49 -8.95
CA GLY A 558 -16.97 7.75 -9.99
C GLY A 558 -17.44 8.84 -10.99
N TYR A 559 -18.04 9.90 -10.50
CA TYR A 559 -18.50 11.00 -11.37
C TYR A 559 -17.36 11.65 -12.13
N LEU A 560 -16.16 11.71 -11.54
CA LEU A 560 -14.94 12.24 -12.15
C LEU A 560 -14.38 11.34 -13.27
N ASN A 561 -14.69 10.04 -13.29
CA ASN A 561 -14.19 9.11 -14.32
C ASN A 561 -14.65 9.47 -15.74
N ASN A 562 -15.75 10.22 -15.88
CA ASN A 562 -16.28 10.67 -17.15
C ASN A 562 -15.81 12.09 -17.54
N THR A 563 -14.83 12.62 -16.81
CA THR A 563 -14.21 13.93 -17.06
C THR A 563 -12.72 13.74 -17.36
N ASP A 564 -12.06 14.82 -17.76
CA ASP A 564 -10.59 14.81 -17.93
C ASP A 564 -9.84 15.14 -16.63
N PHE A 565 -10.45 14.87 -15.48
CA PHE A 565 -9.91 15.25 -14.16
C PHE A 565 -8.51 14.70 -13.88
N THR A 566 -8.23 13.49 -14.34
CA THR A 566 -6.92 12.83 -14.16
C THR A 566 -6.01 12.92 -15.38
N LYS A 567 -6.45 13.58 -16.45
CA LYS A 567 -5.66 13.73 -17.68
C LYS A 567 -4.90 15.06 -17.67
N VAL A 568 -3.65 15.03 -18.08
CA VAL A 568 -2.86 16.24 -18.33
C VAL A 568 -3.41 16.91 -19.59
N GLN A 569 -3.73 18.19 -19.50
CA GLN A 569 -4.31 18.99 -20.59
C GLN A 569 -3.24 19.81 -21.30
#